data_9883236875be277aab0474faa4c32179
#
_entry.id   9883236875be277aab0474faa4c32179
#
_cell.length_a   1.000
_cell.length_b   1.000
_cell.length_c   1.000
_cell.angle_alpha   90.00
_cell.angle_beta   90.00
_cell.angle_gamma   90.00
#
_symmetry.space_group_name_H-M   'P 1'
#
loop_
_entity.id
_entity.type
_entity.pdbx_description
1 polymer ?
#
loop_
_entity_poly.entity_id
_entity_poly.type
_entity_poly.pdbx_seq_one_letter_code
_entity_poly.pdbx_strand_id
1 'polypeptide(L)'
;VDWYNGGMEHVTRHMIYSRFWHKFLYDLGLVPTSEPYAKRTAQGLILGPDGEKMSKSRGNVVDPNDVVDEYGADVLRLYVLFMGDYEKAAPWSESSVKGCKRFVDRIWALQDKVVDSDEYSDKLRSLMHKTIKKVSDDIESMKFNTAIAAMMTLLNEIYNVGSITKKEFRDLLIILNPFAPHVT
;
A
#
# COMPACT_ATOMS: atom_id res chain seq x y z
N VAL A 1 10.27 18.33 5.95
CA VAL A 1 9.63 17.09 5.44
C VAL A 1 8.69 16.56 6.50
N ASP A 2 7.44 16.27 6.13
CA ASP A 2 6.40 15.90 7.10
C ASP A 2 6.63 14.48 7.64
N TRP A 3 7.07 13.56 6.78
CA TRP A 3 7.23 12.17 7.18
C TRP A 3 8.41 11.48 6.50
N TYR A 4 9.33 10.94 7.28
CA TYR A 4 10.47 10.16 6.83
C TYR A 4 10.16 8.67 6.97
N ASN A 5 10.08 7.96 5.85
CA ASN A 5 9.86 6.52 5.78
C ASN A 5 11.13 5.86 5.23
N GLY A 6 11.85 5.16 6.07
CA GLY A 6 13.08 4.47 5.67
C GLY A 6 13.38 3.30 6.60
N GLY A 7 14.19 2.35 6.13
CA GLY A 7 14.62 1.24 6.93
C GLY A 7 15.40 1.66 8.19
N MET A 8 15.45 0.78 9.18
CA MET A 8 16.13 1.02 10.45
C MET A 8 17.62 1.35 10.28
N GLU A 9 18.27 0.81 9.24
CA GLU A 9 19.67 1.05 8.93
C GLU A 9 19.99 2.52 8.65
N HIS A 10 19.01 3.31 8.21
CA HIS A 10 19.20 4.73 7.93
C HIS A 10 19.30 5.60 9.19
N VAL A 11 18.99 5.07 10.37
CA VAL A 11 19.22 5.77 11.65
C VAL A 11 20.69 6.13 11.81
N THR A 12 21.58 5.20 11.49
CA THR A 12 23.03 5.35 11.58
C THR A 12 23.71 5.80 10.27
N ARG A 13 22.92 6.08 9.24
CA ARG A 13 23.40 6.48 7.91
C ARG A 13 22.78 7.81 7.47
N HIS A 14 21.78 7.76 6.63
CA HIS A 14 21.15 8.94 6.04
C HIS A 14 20.65 9.93 7.11
N MET A 15 20.04 9.48 8.19
CA MET A 15 19.54 10.40 9.24
C MET A 15 20.65 11.14 9.96
N ILE A 16 21.81 10.54 10.21
CA ILE A 16 22.91 11.23 10.88
C ILE A 16 23.39 12.41 10.02
N TYR A 17 23.77 12.17 8.76
CA TYR A 17 24.34 13.26 7.95
C TYR A 17 23.27 14.27 7.49
N SER A 18 22.04 13.85 7.20
CA SER A 18 20.98 14.79 6.81
C SER A 18 20.58 15.71 7.97
N ARG A 19 20.49 15.17 9.19
CA ARG A 19 20.23 16.00 10.38
C ARG A 19 21.40 16.91 10.73
N PHE A 20 22.63 16.41 10.62
CA PHE A 20 23.83 17.22 10.85
C PHE A 20 23.86 18.41 9.87
N TRP A 21 23.68 18.16 8.57
CA TRP A 21 23.63 19.21 7.57
C TRP A 21 22.50 20.20 7.79
N HIS A 22 21.31 19.71 8.09
CA HIS A 22 20.14 20.57 8.36
C HIS A 22 20.34 21.47 9.58
N LYS A 23 20.91 20.93 10.67
CA LYS A 23 21.23 21.73 11.88
C LYS A 23 22.26 22.80 11.60
N PHE A 24 23.28 22.50 10.80
CA PHE A 24 24.24 23.50 10.35
C PHE A 24 23.55 24.63 9.57
N LEU A 25 22.65 24.31 8.65
CA LEU A 25 21.88 25.32 7.93
C LEU A 25 20.93 26.11 8.85
N TYR A 26 20.39 25.48 9.87
CA TYR A 26 19.55 26.15 10.87
C TYR A 26 20.37 27.15 11.69
N ASP A 27 21.55 26.80 12.13
CA ASP A 27 22.46 27.70 12.87
C ASP A 27 22.87 28.93 12.03
N LEU A 28 22.89 28.78 10.71
CA LEU A 28 23.11 29.89 9.76
C LEU A 28 21.84 30.70 9.43
N GLY A 29 20.68 30.32 9.97
CA GLY A 29 19.39 30.97 9.69
C GLY A 29 18.83 30.73 8.29
N LEU A 30 19.31 29.69 7.57
CA LEU A 30 18.91 29.36 6.19
C LEU A 30 17.68 28.46 6.09
N VAL A 31 17.29 27.81 7.16
CA VAL A 31 16.09 26.96 7.23
C VAL A 31 15.27 27.30 8.48
N PRO A 32 13.93 27.14 8.45
CA PRO A 32 13.04 27.64 9.49
C PRO A 32 12.91 26.72 10.72
N THR A 33 13.36 25.46 10.64
CA THR A 33 13.19 24.46 11.70
C THR A 33 14.51 23.82 12.07
N SER A 34 14.70 23.47 13.35
CA SER A 34 15.91 22.80 13.84
C SER A 34 16.00 21.31 13.47
N GLU A 35 14.91 20.70 13.03
CA GLU A 35 14.86 19.29 12.59
C GLU A 35 14.28 19.19 11.18
N PRO A 36 14.86 18.33 10.31
CA PRO A 36 14.43 18.19 8.91
C PRO A 36 13.13 17.39 8.76
N TYR A 37 12.81 16.53 9.73
CA TYR A 37 11.68 15.59 9.67
C TYR A 37 10.75 15.81 10.86
N ALA A 38 9.44 15.98 10.59
CA ALA A 38 8.43 16.11 11.62
C ALA A 38 8.07 14.74 12.25
N LYS A 39 8.06 13.69 11.43
CA LYS A 39 7.72 12.32 11.86
C LYS A 39 8.61 11.29 11.15
N ARG A 40 8.87 10.19 11.84
CA ARG A 40 9.59 9.03 11.27
C ARG A 40 8.85 7.73 11.55
N THR A 41 8.77 6.87 10.54
CA THR A 41 8.35 5.46 10.65
C THR A 41 9.39 4.57 9.99
N ALA A 42 9.84 3.53 10.68
CA ALA A 42 10.77 2.55 10.10
C ALA A 42 9.97 1.41 9.47
N GLN A 43 10.17 1.20 8.18
CA GLN A 43 9.61 0.02 7.51
C GLN A 43 10.31 -1.26 7.97
N GLY A 44 9.56 -2.38 7.98
CA GLY A 44 10.10 -3.71 8.17
C GLY A 44 10.90 -4.20 6.96
N LEU A 45 11.62 -5.31 7.13
CA LEU A 45 12.36 -5.95 6.03
C LEU A 45 11.46 -6.95 5.31
N ILE A 46 11.55 -6.98 3.99
CA ILE A 46 11.04 -8.09 3.19
C ILE A 46 12.12 -9.17 3.20
N LEU A 47 11.78 -10.32 3.77
CA LEU A 47 12.66 -11.48 3.87
C LEU A 47 12.51 -12.37 2.63
N GLY A 48 13.50 -13.21 2.38
CA GLY A 48 13.41 -14.23 1.34
C GLY A 48 12.31 -15.26 1.64
N PRO A 49 11.99 -16.14 0.68
CA PRO A 49 11.01 -17.23 0.88
C PRO A 49 11.37 -18.18 2.01
N ASP A 50 12.66 -18.21 2.37
CA ASP A 50 13.25 -18.98 3.48
C ASP A 50 13.09 -18.29 4.85
N GLY A 51 12.50 -17.10 4.91
CA GLY A 51 12.35 -16.31 6.13
C GLY A 51 13.63 -15.58 6.58
N GLU A 52 14.69 -15.65 5.78
CA GLU A 52 15.97 -15.01 6.08
C GLU A 52 16.14 -13.70 5.30
N LYS A 53 17.06 -12.84 5.77
CA LYS A 53 17.38 -11.62 5.04
C LYS A 53 17.88 -11.94 3.64
N MET A 54 17.30 -11.30 2.62
CA MET A 54 17.71 -11.46 1.24
C MET A 54 19.17 -11.10 1.03
N SER A 55 19.92 -12.00 0.36
CA SER A 55 21.32 -11.80 0.03
C SER A 55 21.66 -12.50 -1.29
N LYS A 56 22.41 -11.82 -2.16
CA LYS A 56 22.89 -12.41 -3.42
C LYS A 56 23.73 -13.66 -3.20
N SER A 57 24.52 -13.71 -2.12
CA SER A 57 25.36 -14.87 -1.78
C SER A 57 24.54 -16.08 -1.32
N ARG A 58 23.32 -15.88 -0.85
CA ARG A 58 22.39 -16.97 -0.44
C ARG A 58 21.48 -17.42 -1.57
N GLY A 59 21.36 -16.65 -2.65
CA GLY A 59 20.46 -16.95 -3.76
C GLY A 59 18.98 -16.87 -3.42
N ASN A 60 18.61 -16.17 -2.33
CA ASN A 60 17.23 -16.01 -1.86
C ASN A 60 16.63 -14.62 -2.21
N VAL A 61 17.26 -13.91 -3.12
CA VAL A 61 16.79 -12.57 -3.57
C VAL A 61 15.64 -12.74 -4.56
N VAL A 62 14.58 -11.97 -4.34
CA VAL A 62 13.50 -11.78 -5.32
C VAL A 62 13.77 -10.47 -6.05
N ASP A 63 13.90 -10.52 -7.38
CA ASP A 63 14.03 -9.32 -8.20
C ASP A 63 12.65 -8.70 -8.42
N PRO A 64 12.43 -7.45 -8.00
CA PRO A 64 11.14 -6.79 -8.23
C PRO A 64 10.81 -6.60 -9.71
N ASN A 65 11.81 -6.52 -10.62
CA ASN A 65 11.57 -6.41 -12.05
C ASN A 65 10.91 -7.69 -12.60
N ASP A 66 11.39 -8.87 -12.19
CA ASP A 66 10.79 -10.15 -12.60
C ASP A 66 9.31 -10.23 -12.18
N VAL A 67 9.00 -9.74 -10.97
CA VAL A 67 7.61 -9.70 -10.46
C VAL A 67 6.76 -8.69 -11.25
N VAL A 68 7.31 -7.53 -11.59
CA VAL A 68 6.62 -6.53 -12.43
C VAL A 68 6.36 -7.05 -13.83
N ASP A 69 7.34 -7.73 -14.43
CA ASP A 69 7.22 -8.29 -15.77
C ASP A 69 6.18 -9.43 -15.83
N GLU A 70 6.07 -10.25 -14.77
CA GLU A 70 5.12 -11.36 -14.70
C GLU A 70 3.70 -10.92 -14.27
N TYR A 71 3.57 -10.05 -13.27
CA TYR A 71 2.28 -9.74 -12.62
C TYR A 71 1.83 -8.29 -12.79
N GLY A 72 2.72 -7.38 -13.14
CA GLY A 72 2.48 -5.94 -13.21
C GLY A 72 2.83 -5.18 -11.92
N ALA A 73 3.12 -3.89 -12.07
CA ALA A 73 3.56 -3.02 -10.98
C ALA A 73 2.50 -2.87 -9.87
N ASP A 74 1.23 -2.80 -10.21
CA ASP A 74 0.13 -2.67 -9.23
C ASP A 74 0.03 -3.89 -8.32
N VAL A 75 0.26 -5.09 -8.86
CA VAL A 75 0.25 -6.32 -8.07
C VAL A 75 1.42 -6.34 -7.08
N LEU A 76 2.62 -5.96 -7.52
CA LEU A 76 3.77 -5.84 -6.62
C LEU A 76 3.52 -4.82 -5.50
N ARG A 77 2.99 -3.63 -5.84
CA ARG A 77 2.66 -2.59 -4.86
C ARG A 77 1.65 -3.08 -3.83
N LEU A 78 0.54 -3.66 -4.29
CA LEU A 78 -0.48 -4.23 -3.41
C LEU A 78 0.10 -5.31 -2.50
N TYR A 79 0.91 -6.21 -3.05
CA TYR A 79 1.49 -7.29 -2.27
C TYR A 79 2.42 -6.79 -1.17
N VAL A 80 3.35 -5.89 -1.50
CA VAL A 80 4.30 -5.31 -0.53
C VAL A 80 3.58 -4.60 0.62
N LEU A 81 2.46 -3.93 0.33
CA LEU A 81 1.66 -3.23 1.33
C LEU A 81 0.70 -4.17 2.09
N PHE A 82 0.38 -5.34 1.54
CA PHE A 82 -0.56 -6.30 2.12
C PHE A 82 0.10 -7.39 2.97
N MET A 83 1.38 -7.71 2.73
CA MET A 83 2.05 -8.87 3.32
C MET A 83 2.14 -8.87 4.85
N GLY A 84 1.94 -7.72 5.50
CA GLY A 84 1.98 -7.62 6.97
C GLY A 84 1.91 -6.20 7.48
N ASP A 85 2.18 -6.07 8.78
CA ASP A 85 2.34 -4.77 9.44
C ASP A 85 3.56 -4.04 8.83
N TYR A 86 3.37 -2.77 8.49
CA TYR A 86 4.39 -1.97 7.80
C TYR A 86 5.75 -1.91 8.53
N GLU A 87 5.75 -1.94 9.85
CA GLU A 87 6.95 -1.87 10.68
C GLU A 87 7.60 -3.24 10.96
N LYS A 88 6.95 -4.34 10.56
CA LYS A 88 7.42 -5.71 10.84
C LYS A 88 8.04 -6.35 9.61
N ALA A 89 9.02 -7.21 9.86
CA ALA A 89 9.57 -8.05 8.80
C ALA A 89 8.56 -9.14 8.41
N ALA A 90 8.49 -9.44 7.11
CA ALA A 90 7.62 -10.49 6.57
C ALA A 90 8.32 -11.26 5.45
N PRO A 91 8.16 -12.60 5.38
CA PRO A 91 8.75 -13.42 4.33
C PRO A 91 7.99 -13.26 3.00
N TRP A 92 8.71 -13.35 1.90
CA TRP A 92 8.14 -13.37 0.56
C TRP A 92 7.29 -14.62 0.35
N SER A 93 6.10 -14.45 -0.23
CA SER A 93 5.16 -15.53 -0.54
C SER A 93 4.58 -15.38 -1.94
N GLU A 94 5.00 -16.24 -2.85
CA GLU A 94 4.52 -16.28 -4.23
C GLU A 94 3.00 -16.52 -4.33
N SER A 95 2.46 -17.37 -3.45
CA SER A 95 1.02 -17.62 -3.41
C SER A 95 0.21 -16.38 -3.04
N SER A 96 0.76 -15.50 -2.21
CA SER A 96 0.13 -14.24 -1.82
C SER A 96 0.21 -13.20 -2.94
N VAL A 97 1.30 -13.17 -3.73
CA VAL A 97 1.40 -12.35 -4.95
C VAL A 97 0.27 -12.73 -5.92
N LYS A 98 0.07 -14.03 -6.18
CA LYS A 98 -1.04 -14.52 -7.01
C LYS A 98 -2.43 -14.18 -6.46
N GLY A 99 -2.54 -14.08 -5.13
CA GLY A 99 -3.75 -13.57 -4.46
C GLY A 99 -4.03 -12.10 -4.80
N CYS A 100 -3.00 -11.26 -4.77
CA CYS A 100 -3.10 -9.84 -5.17
C CYS A 100 -3.42 -9.71 -6.66
N LYS A 101 -2.82 -10.53 -7.53
CA LYS A 101 -3.15 -10.56 -8.96
C LYS A 101 -4.64 -10.84 -9.19
N ARG A 102 -5.20 -11.87 -8.55
CA ARG A 102 -6.63 -12.17 -8.63
C ARG A 102 -7.51 -11.03 -8.14
N PHE A 103 -7.08 -10.29 -7.12
CA PHE A 103 -7.80 -9.12 -6.65
C PHE A 103 -7.85 -8.03 -7.73
N VAL A 104 -6.71 -7.70 -8.35
CA VAL A 104 -6.62 -6.72 -9.45
C VAL A 104 -7.48 -7.14 -10.64
N ASP A 105 -7.41 -8.41 -11.06
CA ASP A 105 -8.20 -8.92 -12.18
C ASP A 105 -9.71 -8.84 -11.92
N ARG A 106 -10.13 -9.10 -10.67
CA ARG A 106 -11.53 -8.97 -10.27
C ARG A 106 -11.99 -7.51 -10.23
N ILE A 107 -11.13 -6.57 -9.84
CA ILE A 107 -11.44 -5.13 -9.92
C ILE A 107 -11.64 -4.74 -11.38
N TRP A 108 -10.74 -5.16 -12.27
CA TRP A 108 -10.87 -4.89 -13.71
C TRP A 108 -12.18 -5.44 -14.28
N ALA A 109 -12.54 -6.66 -13.93
CA ALA A 109 -13.78 -7.30 -14.40
C ALA A 109 -15.07 -6.68 -13.84
N LEU A 110 -15.00 -5.80 -12.83
CA LEU A 110 -16.20 -5.10 -12.33
C LEU A 110 -16.80 -4.13 -13.34
N GLN A 111 -16.04 -3.62 -14.29
CA GLN A 111 -16.57 -2.73 -15.32
C GLN A 111 -17.77 -3.34 -16.08
N ASP A 112 -17.81 -4.67 -16.22
CA ASP A 112 -18.88 -5.39 -16.89
C ASP A 112 -20.15 -5.54 -16.00
N LYS A 113 -20.07 -5.16 -14.73
CA LYS A 113 -21.15 -5.24 -13.73
C LYS A 113 -21.66 -3.87 -13.30
N VAL A 114 -21.14 -2.79 -13.93
CA VAL A 114 -21.51 -1.42 -13.58
C VAL A 114 -22.92 -1.11 -14.09
N VAL A 115 -23.78 -0.64 -13.20
CA VAL A 115 -25.12 -0.10 -13.50
C VAL A 115 -25.03 1.41 -13.54
N ASP A 116 -25.65 2.03 -14.53
CA ASP A 116 -25.67 3.50 -14.70
C ASP A 116 -26.59 4.15 -13.66
N SER A 117 -25.99 4.41 -12.50
CA SER A 117 -26.61 5.12 -11.37
C SER A 117 -25.57 5.92 -10.62
N ASP A 118 -25.87 7.20 -10.38
CA ASP A 118 -25.01 8.11 -9.60
C ASP A 118 -25.32 8.09 -8.09
N GLU A 119 -26.08 7.09 -7.63
CA GLU A 119 -26.44 6.88 -6.23
C GLU A 119 -25.86 5.58 -5.70
N TYR A 120 -25.66 5.49 -4.38
CA TYR A 120 -25.35 4.22 -3.72
C TYR A 120 -26.57 3.30 -3.69
N SER A 121 -26.37 2.03 -4.01
CA SER A 121 -27.39 0.99 -3.78
C SER A 121 -27.65 0.78 -2.28
N ASP A 122 -28.87 0.45 -1.92
CA ASP A 122 -29.22 0.19 -0.50
C ASP A 122 -28.41 -0.98 0.08
N LYS A 123 -28.05 -1.96 -0.77
CA LYS A 123 -27.30 -3.15 -0.36
C LYS A 123 -25.85 -2.85 0.01
N LEU A 124 -25.18 -1.94 -0.72
CA LEU A 124 -23.75 -1.66 -0.54
C LEU A 124 -23.49 -0.36 0.21
N ARG A 125 -24.45 0.57 0.32
CA ARG A 125 -24.27 1.90 0.91
C ARG A 125 -23.54 1.88 2.25
N SER A 126 -24.00 1.08 3.19
CA SER A 126 -23.41 1.00 4.53
C SER A 126 -21.98 0.47 4.50
N LEU A 127 -21.74 -0.58 3.70
CA LEU A 127 -20.41 -1.19 3.57
C LEU A 127 -19.43 -0.26 2.83
N MET A 128 -19.87 0.43 1.79
CA MET A 128 -19.08 1.43 1.07
C MET A 128 -18.57 2.51 2.02
N HIS A 129 -19.47 3.15 2.78
CA HIS A 129 -19.06 4.21 3.72
C HIS A 129 -18.13 3.69 4.83
N LYS A 130 -18.37 2.48 5.36
CA LYS A 130 -17.49 1.84 6.34
C LYS A 130 -16.11 1.57 5.75
N THR A 131 -16.05 1.09 4.51
CA THR A 131 -14.77 0.80 3.84
C THR A 131 -14.01 2.08 3.52
N ILE A 132 -14.67 3.13 3.00
CA ILE A 132 -14.04 4.42 2.74
C ILE A 132 -13.41 4.97 4.03
N LYS A 133 -14.19 5.01 5.12
CA LYS A 133 -13.68 5.46 6.42
C LYS A 133 -12.50 4.61 6.89
N LYS A 134 -12.64 3.29 6.85
CA LYS A 134 -11.59 2.34 7.28
C LYS A 134 -10.30 2.52 6.50
N VAL A 135 -10.39 2.61 5.16
CA VAL A 135 -9.21 2.80 4.30
C VAL A 135 -8.54 4.14 4.58
N SER A 136 -9.30 5.22 4.76
CA SER A 136 -8.75 6.55 5.09
C SER A 136 -8.00 6.54 6.42
N ASP A 137 -8.64 6.04 7.49
CA ASP A 137 -8.05 5.94 8.83
C ASP A 137 -6.77 5.05 8.83
N ASP A 138 -6.80 3.96 8.06
CA ASP A 138 -5.68 3.03 7.96
C ASP A 138 -4.49 3.61 7.17
N ILE A 139 -4.74 4.38 6.12
CA ILE A 139 -3.67 5.09 5.38
C ILE A 139 -2.95 6.07 6.31
N GLU A 140 -3.67 6.88 7.06
CA GLU A 140 -3.10 7.83 8.02
C GLU A 140 -2.28 7.14 9.11
N SER A 141 -2.67 5.92 9.47
CA SER A 141 -2.02 5.10 10.50
C SER A 141 -0.97 4.13 9.96
N MET A 142 -0.66 4.16 8.65
CA MET A 142 0.26 3.22 7.97
C MET A 142 -0.16 1.74 8.08
N LYS A 143 -1.46 1.47 8.26
CA LYS A 143 -2.04 0.12 8.34
C LYS A 143 -2.53 -0.36 6.97
N PHE A 144 -1.65 -0.34 5.99
CA PHE A 144 -1.99 -0.62 4.60
C PHE A 144 -2.57 -2.02 4.38
N ASN A 145 -2.08 -3.02 5.11
CA ASN A 145 -2.58 -4.39 5.04
C ASN A 145 -4.06 -4.51 5.41
N THR A 146 -4.51 -3.80 6.46
CA THR A 146 -5.92 -3.82 6.86
C THR A 146 -6.80 -2.98 5.94
N ALA A 147 -6.29 -1.90 5.35
CA ALA A 147 -6.96 -1.15 4.30
C ALA A 147 -7.25 -2.03 3.08
N ILE A 148 -6.23 -2.76 2.60
CA ILE A 148 -6.37 -3.67 1.46
C ILE A 148 -7.35 -4.81 1.79
N ALA A 149 -7.27 -5.39 3.00
CA ALA A 149 -8.21 -6.42 3.44
C ALA A 149 -9.67 -5.90 3.46
N ALA A 150 -9.91 -4.66 3.88
CA ALA A 150 -11.23 -4.05 3.84
C ALA A 150 -11.77 -3.91 2.40
N MET A 151 -10.93 -3.49 1.46
CA MET A 151 -11.29 -3.41 0.04
C MET A 151 -11.54 -4.81 -0.56
N MET A 152 -10.78 -5.84 -0.17
CA MET A 152 -11.05 -7.23 -0.58
C MET A 152 -12.40 -7.74 -0.06
N THR A 153 -12.75 -7.39 1.17
CA THR A 153 -14.05 -7.73 1.76
C THR A 153 -15.19 -7.04 1.01
N LEU A 154 -15.05 -5.74 0.72
CA LEU A 154 -16.01 -5.01 -0.09
C LEU A 154 -16.18 -5.63 -1.48
N LEU A 155 -15.07 -5.98 -2.15
CA LEU A 155 -15.11 -6.63 -3.47
C LEU A 155 -15.88 -7.95 -3.42
N ASN A 156 -15.69 -8.77 -2.38
CA ASN A 156 -16.45 -10.02 -2.22
C ASN A 156 -17.95 -9.75 -2.12
N GLU A 157 -18.36 -8.74 -1.36
CA GLU A 157 -19.76 -8.40 -1.23
C GLU A 157 -20.37 -7.85 -2.52
N ILE A 158 -19.62 -7.05 -3.28
CA ILE A 158 -20.05 -6.60 -4.61
C ILE A 158 -20.33 -7.80 -5.53
N TYR A 159 -19.47 -8.82 -5.51
CA TYR A 159 -19.69 -10.04 -6.28
C TYR A 159 -20.90 -10.85 -5.80
N ASN A 160 -21.19 -10.86 -4.49
CA ASN A 160 -22.39 -11.50 -3.92
C ASN A 160 -23.66 -10.77 -4.36
N VAL A 161 -23.65 -9.45 -4.39
CA VAL A 161 -24.76 -8.61 -4.88
C VAL A 161 -24.94 -8.76 -6.40
N GLY A 162 -23.84 -8.97 -7.15
CA GLY A 162 -23.83 -9.23 -8.58
C GLY A 162 -23.75 -7.99 -9.46
N SER A 163 -23.88 -6.78 -8.88
CA SER A 163 -23.77 -5.49 -9.59
C SER A 163 -23.18 -4.42 -8.70
N ILE A 164 -22.70 -3.34 -9.31
CA ILE A 164 -22.16 -2.16 -8.64
C ILE A 164 -22.65 -0.91 -9.38
N THR A 165 -23.03 0.17 -8.68
CA THR A 165 -23.41 1.42 -9.33
C THR A 165 -22.17 2.16 -9.82
N LYS A 166 -22.33 3.07 -10.79
CA LYS A 166 -21.27 3.94 -11.29
C LYS A 166 -20.60 4.75 -10.18
N LYS A 167 -21.42 5.26 -9.23
CA LYS A 167 -20.91 5.97 -8.05
C LYS A 167 -20.06 5.08 -7.16
N GLU A 168 -20.56 3.88 -6.82
CA GLU A 168 -19.84 2.93 -5.97
C GLU A 168 -18.52 2.47 -6.61
N PHE A 169 -18.54 2.21 -7.93
CA PHE A 169 -17.35 1.82 -8.68
C PHE A 169 -16.29 2.93 -8.68
N ARG A 170 -16.70 4.18 -8.98
CA ARG A 170 -15.81 5.33 -8.92
C ARG A 170 -15.17 5.50 -7.54
N ASP A 171 -15.97 5.42 -6.48
CA ASP A 171 -15.47 5.63 -5.12
C ASP A 171 -14.54 4.48 -4.68
N LEU A 172 -14.80 3.23 -5.12
CA LEU A 172 -13.88 2.10 -4.96
C LEU A 172 -12.54 2.36 -5.66
N LEU A 173 -12.55 2.82 -6.91
CA LEU A 173 -11.33 3.15 -7.66
C LEU A 173 -10.55 4.28 -6.97
N ILE A 174 -11.22 5.31 -6.45
CA ILE A 174 -10.57 6.41 -5.72
C ILE A 174 -9.81 5.90 -4.48
N ILE A 175 -10.42 5.06 -3.65
CA ILE A 175 -9.75 4.54 -2.45
C ILE A 175 -8.68 3.50 -2.76
N LEU A 176 -8.75 2.84 -3.92
CA LEU A 176 -7.76 1.88 -4.38
C LEU A 176 -6.56 2.57 -5.07
N ASN A 177 -6.75 3.75 -5.67
CA ASN A 177 -5.73 4.42 -6.47
C ASN A 177 -4.37 4.60 -5.78
N PRO A 178 -4.25 4.94 -4.49
CA PRO A 178 -2.94 5.02 -3.82
C PRO A 178 -2.16 3.69 -3.81
N PHE A 179 -2.85 2.56 -3.87
CA PHE A 179 -2.26 1.22 -3.84
C PHE A 179 -1.98 0.67 -5.23
N ALA A 180 -2.86 0.93 -6.20
CA ALA A 180 -2.84 0.35 -7.54
C ALA A 180 -3.22 1.39 -8.61
N PRO A 181 -2.32 2.36 -8.90
CA PRO A 181 -2.64 3.53 -9.74
C PRO A 181 -2.78 3.23 -11.23
N HIS A 182 -2.35 2.06 -11.73
CA HIS A 182 -2.45 1.75 -13.16
C HIS A 182 -3.78 1.08 -13.53
N VAL A 183 -4.40 0.36 -12.60
CA VAL A 183 -5.69 -0.30 -12.82
C VAL A 183 -6.87 0.61 -12.56
N THR A 184 -6.67 1.72 -11.86
CA THR A 184 -7.68 2.72 -11.47
C THR A 184 -7.59 3.99 -12.30
#